data_322a074b360ebb3cdc72ef83101d4ab4
#
_entry.id   322a074b360ebb3cdc72ef83101d4ab4
#
_cell.length_a   1.000
_cell.length_b   1.000
_cell.length_c   1.000
_cell.angle_alpha   90.00
_cell.angle_beta   90.00
_cell.angle_gamma   90.00
#
_symmetry.space_group_name_H-M   'P 1'
#
loop_
_entity.id
_entity.type
_entity.pdbx_description
1 polymer ?
#
loop_
_entity_poly.entity_id
_entity_poly.type
_entity_poly.pdbx_seq_one_letter_code
_entity_poly.pdbx_strand_id
1 'polypeptide(L)'
;MNNRIISLIILIFFACIFWIEMFVLKHHNFWYEMTIVAILLTTVSAYINHRAGPEINYRLYDFKMSYIVIGIVSAAILYGVFFAGNFFSNLLFNFAKTQVSGIYGNKTILNPYIIALLLFFIIGPAEEIFWRGFVQDTLSQKFGENWGWIAASLVYGGVHIFALNFMLFMAALICGLFWGYIFKRYKSLWPGIISHALWDLTIFILIPIN
;
A
#
# COMPACT_ATOMS: atom_id res chain seq x y z
N MET A 1 23.38 -9.83 1.12
CA MET A 1 22.16 -10.10 1.93
C MET A 1 22.05 -9.18 3.15
N ASN A 2 23.11 -9.01 3.96
CA ASN A 2 23.07 -8.10 5.13
C ASN A 2 22.69 -6.65 4.78
N ASN A 3 23.22 -6.09 3.69
CA ASN A 3 22.97 -4.69 3.33
C ASN A 3 21.48 -4.41 2.97
N ARG A 4 20.77 -5.35 2.31
CA ARG A 4 19.35 -5.18 2.00
C ARG A 4 18.48 -5.18 3.26
N ILE A 5 18.77 -6.02 4.23
CA ILE A 5 18.04 -6.06 5.51
C ILE A 5 18.28 -4.78 6.31
N ILE A 6 19.51 -4.28 6.35
CA ILE A 6 19.81 -3.00 7.01
C ILE A 6 19.04 -1.86 6.33
N SER A 7 19.08 -1.80 5.00
CA SER A 7 18.33 -0.80 4.23
C SER A 7 16.82 -0.91 4.45
N LEU A 8 16.29 -2.13 4.53
CA LEU A 8 14.88 -2.37 4.83
C LEU A 8 14.51 -1.78 6.20
N ILE A 9 15.29 -2.06 7.24
CA ILE A 9 15.04 -1.54 8.59
C ILE A 9 15.08 0.00 8.59
N ILE A 10 16.05 0.60 7.92
CA ILE A 10 16.18 2.06 7.80
C ILE A 10 14.96 2.66 7.08
N LEU A 11 14.55 2.09 5.93
CA LEU A 11 13.42 2.61 5.18
C LEU A 11 12.09 2.44 5.90
N ILE A 12 11.88 1.33 6.64
CA ILE A 12 10.70 1.17 7.49
C ILE A 12 10.70 2.18 8.65
N PHE A 13 11.84 2.45 9.26
CA PHE A 13 11.96 3.49 10.29
C PHE A 13 11.55 4.87 9.74
N PHE A 14 12.04 5.26 8.56
CA PHE A 14 11.61 6.48 7.90
C PHE A 14 10.12 6.46 7.54
N ALA A 15 9.58 5.34 7.04
CA ALA A 15 8.16 5.22 6.79
C ALA A 15 7.33 5.49 8.06
N CYS A 16 7.73 4.94 9.22
CA CYS A 16 7.05 5.22 10.49
C CYS A 16 7.07 6.72 10.85
N ILE A 17 8.22 7.40 10.67
CA ILE A 17 8.33 8.85 10.92
C ILE A 17 7.38 9.64 10.01
N PHE A 18 7.36 9.32 8.71
CA PHE A 18 6.48 10.00 7.76
C PHE A 18 5.00 9.74 8.04
N TRP A 19 4.63 8.55 8.51
CA TRP A 19 3.24 8.26 8.93
C TRP A 19 2.82 9.11 10.14
N ILE A 20 3.71 9.30 11.12
CA ILE A 20 3.47 10.20 12.24
C ILE A 20 3.27 11.64 11.74
N GLU A 21 4.14 12.10 10.83
CA GLU A 21 4.03 13.44 10.24
C GLU A 21 2.68 13.63 9.53
N MET A 22 2.34 12.74 8.60
CA MET A 22 1.12 12.86 7.80
C MET A 22 -0.19 12.74 8.60
N PHE A 23 -0.25 11.84 9.57
CA PHE A 23 -1.51 11.53 10.26
C PHE A 23 -1.67 12.19 11.62
N VAL A 24 -0.58 12.50 12.33
CA VAL A 24 -0.61 13.04 13.68
C VAL A 24 -0.23 14.51 13.70
N LEU A 25 0.95 14.86 13.19
CA LEU A 25 1.47 16.23 13.24
C LEU A 25 0.80 17.14 12.19
N LYS A 26 0.58 16.64 10.99
CA LYS A 26 -0.17 17.30 9.90
C LYS A 26 0.35 18.70 9.55
N HIS A 27 1.68 18.88 9.54
CA HIS A 27 2.28 20.18 9.22
C HIS A 27 2.11 20.56 7.74
N HIS A 28 1.93 19.57 6.86
CA HIS A 28 1.87 19.75 5.42
C HIS A 28 0.56 19.23 4.82
N ASN A 29 0.35 19.47 3.52
CA ASN A 29 -0.76 18.90 2.79
C ASN A 29 -0.56 17.37 2.64
N PHE A 30 -1.48 16.59 3.17
CA PHE A 30 -1.45 15.13 3.21
C PHE A 30 -1.11 14.51 1.84
N TRP A 31 -1.75 14.96 0.77
CA TRP A 31 -1.60 14.36 -0.56
C TRP A 31 -0.24 14.63 -1.19
N TYR A 32 0.28 15.85 -1.00
CA TYR A 32 1.61 16.18 -1.50
C TYR A 32 2.68 15.44 -0.71
N GLU A 33 2.55 15.39 0.60
CA GLU A 33 3.48 14.67 1.46
C GLU A 33 3.48 13.17 1.15
N MET A 34 2.29 12.53 1.07
CA MET A 34 2.14 11.13 0.69
C MET A 34 2.79 10.82 -0.67
N THR A 35 2.59 11.70 -1.64
CA THR A 35 3.19 11.56 -2.98
C THR A 35 4.71 11.64 -2.93
N ILE A 36 5.27 12.61 -2.22
CA ILE A 36 6.72 12.80 -2.08
C ILE A 36 7.34 11.59 -1.36
N VAL A 37 6.74 11.15 -0.27
CA VAL A 37 7.20 9.99 0.51
C VAL A 37 7.14 8.70 -0.32
N ALA A 38 6.04 8.47 -1.04
CA ALA A 38 5.89 7.31 -1.91
C ALA A 38 6.98 7.28 -3.00
N ILE A 39 7.24 8.41 -3.67
CA ILE A 39 8.30 8.53 -4.67
C ILE A 39 9.68 8.31 -4.05
N LEU A 40 9.95 8.92 -2.88
CA LEU A 40 11.25 8.81 -2.20
C LEU A 40 11.56 7.36 -1.81
N LEU A 41 10.64 6.71 -1.10
CA LEU A 41 10.81 5.33 -0.66
C LEU A 41 10.97 4.38 -1.85
N THR A 42 10.17 4.57 -2.91
CA THR A 42 10.24 3.79 -4.14
C THR A 42 11.57 3.99 -4.86
N THR A 43 12.01 5.23 -5.03
CA THR A 43 13.27 5.53 -5.75
C THR A 43 14.47 4.95 -5.01
N VAL A 44 14.54 5.14 -3.69
CA VAL A 44 15.65 4.58 -2.89
C VAL A 44 15.62 3.06 -2.90
N SER A 45 14.46 2.44 -2.75
CA SER A 45 14.34 0.98 -2.78
C SER A 45 14.65 0.39 -4.16
N ALA A 46 14.23 1.05 -5.25
CA ALA A 46 14.58 0.65 -6.61
C ALA A 46 16.09 0.74 -6.88
N TYR A 47 16.75 1.79 -6.39
CA TYR A 47 18.20 1.92 -6.46
C TYR A 47 18.92 0.77 -5.71
N ILE A 48 18.46 0.44 -4.49
CA ILE A 48 19.00 -0.67 -3.71
C ILE A 48 18.81 -2.00 -4.45
N ASN A 49 17.62 -2.24 -5.02
CA ASN A 49 17.32 -3.42 -5.82
C ASN A 49 18.21 -3.52 -7.06
N HIS A 50 18.40 -2.41 -7.78
CA HIS A 50 19.28 -2.37 -8.95
C HIS A 50 20.72 -2.74 -8.62
N ARG A 51 21.22 -2.29 -7.49
CA ARG A 51 22.58 -2.63 -7.00
C ARG A 51 22.72 -4.08 -6.52
N ALA A 52 21.61 -4.72 -6.13
CA ALA A 52 21.61 -6.09 -5.63
C ALA A 52 21.61 -7.16 -6.74
N GLY A 53 21.30 -6.80 -7.99
CA GLY A 53 21.37 -7.69 -9.14
C GLY A 53 20.17 -7.57 -10.10
N PRO A 54 20.32 -8.04 -11.36
CA PRO A 54 19.31 -7.88 -12.41
C PRO A 54 18.04 -8.70 -12.18
N GLU A 55 18.09 -9.79 -11.41
CA GLU A 55 16.95 -10.70 -11.19
C GLU A 55 15.76 -10.04 -10.46
N ILE A 56 16.00 -8.92 -9.79
CA ILE A 56 14.98 -8.22 -8.99
C ILE A 56 14.18 -7.24 -9.85
N ASN A 57 14.78 -6.71 -10.91
CA ASN A 57 14.15 -5.69 -11.76
C ASN A 57 13.15 -6.27 -12.78
N TYR A 58 13.26 -7.55 -13.16
CA TYR A 58 12.41 -8.13 -14.21
C TYR A 58 10.91 -8.20 -13.84
N ARG A 59 10.57 -8.13 -12.57
CA ARG A 59 9.18 -8.19 -12.08
C ARG A 59 8.31 -7.03 -12.54
N LEU A 60 8.91 -5.90 -12.93
CA LEU A 60 8.24 -4.79 -13.60
C LEU A 60 8.19 -4.98 -15.12
N TYR A 61 9.17 -5.68 -15.70
CA TYR A 61 9.24 -5.86 -17.15
C TYR A 61 8.38 -7.03 -17.66
N ASP A 62 7.96 -7.97 -16.78
CA ASP A 62 7.09 -9.09 -17.14
C ASP A 62 5.62 -8.65 -17.13
N PHE A 63 5.22 -7.83 -18.11
CA PHE A 63 3.82 -7.44 -18.31
C PHE A 63 3.10 -8.46 -19.18
N LYS A 64 1.90 -8.87 -18.74
CA LYS A 64 0.99 -9.76 -19.48
C LYS A 64 -0.40 -9.13 -19.53
N MET A 65 -1.10 -9.22 -20.67
CA MET A 65 -2.46 -8.69 -20.80
C MET A 65 -3.44 -9.29 -19.77
N SER A 66 -3.24 -10.55 -19.37
CA SER A 66 -4.02 -11.18 -18.30
C SER A 66 -3.91 -10.46 -16.95
N TYR A 67 -2.82 -9.73 -16.69
CA TYR A 67 -2.65 -8.99 -15.45
C TYR A 67 -3.61 -7.81 -15.32
N ILE A 68 -4.09 -7.26 -16.44
CA ILE A 68 -5.15 -6.25 -16.45
C ILE A 68 -6.44 -6.84 -15.86
N VAL A 69 -6.85 -8.01 -16.38
CA VAL A 69 -8.07 -8.68 -15.90
C VAL A 69 -7.94 -9.08 -14.42
N ILE A 70 -6.78 -9.64 -14.04
CA ILE A 70 -6.52 -10.00 -12.64
C ILE A 70 -6.55 -8.77 -11.74
N GLY A 71 -5.95 -7.66 -12.16
CA GLY A 71 -5.96 -6.40 -11.42
C GLY A 71 -7.38 -5.84 -11.22
N ILE A 72 -8.17 -5.79 -12.29
CA ILE A 72 -9.57 -5.30 -12.23
C ILE A 72 -10.42 -6.19 -11.31
N VAL A 73 -10.38 -7.52 -11.52
CA VAL A 73 -11.17 -8.46 -10.72
C VAL A 73 -10.76 -8.42 -9.25
N SER A 74 -9.46 -8.37 -8.97
CA SER A 74 -8.97 -8.28 -7.60
C SER A 74 -9.31 -6.95 -6.92
N ALA A 75 -9.30 -5.83 -7.64
CA ALA A 75 -9.80 -4.55 -7.11
C ALA A 75 -11.27 -4.63 -6.72
N ALA A 76 -12.11 -5.24 -7.56
CA ALA A 76 -13.53 -5.43 -7.28
C ALA A 76 -13.77 -6.35 -6.06
N ILE A 77 -13.01 -7.46 -5.97
CA ILE A 77 -13.07 -8.36 -4.80
C ILE A 77 -12.68 -7.60 -3.53
N LEU A 78 -11.56 -6.86 -3.56
CA LEU A 78 -11.11 -6.10 -2.38
C LEU A 78 -12.12 -5.02 -1.98
N TYR A 79 -12.73 -4.33 -2.95
CA TYR A 79 -13.82 -3.40 -2.68
C TYR A 79 -14.99 -4.09 -1.95
N GLY A 80 -15.41 -5.27 -2.42
CA GLY A 80 -16.44 -6.08 -1.75
C GLY A 80 -16.06 -6.47 -0.31
N VAL A 81 -14.80 -6.84 -0.09
CA VAL A 81 -14.27 -7.14 1.27
C VAL A 81 -14.38 -5.90 2.17
N PHE A 82 -14.04 -4.73 1.68
CA PHE A 82 -14.14 -3.49 2.44
C PHE A 82 -15.57 -3.04 2.68
N PHE A 83 -16.45 -3.22 1.70
CA PHE A 83 -17.88 -2.95 1.87
C PHE A 83 -18.48 -3.81 2.98
N ALA A 84 -18.23 -5.12 2.96
CA ALA A 84 -18.65 -6.03 4.02
C ALA A 84 -17.97 -5.70 5.36
N GLY A 85 -16.66 -5.43 5.33
CA GLY A 85 -15.88 -5.05 6.52
C GLY A 85 -16.42 -3.78 7.19
N ASN A 86 -16.80 -2.76 6.41
CA ASN A 86 -17.42 -1.55 6.95
C ASN A 86 -18.77 -1.85 7.62
N PHE A 87 -19.60 -2.67 6.99
CA PHE A 87 -20.88 -3.09 7.57
C PHE A 87 -20.67 -3.78 8.93
N PHE A 88 -19.82 -4.81 8.99
CA PHE A 88 -19.56 -5.53 10.24
C PHE A 88 -18.85 -4.68 11.29
N SER A 89 -17.90 -3.84 10.91
CA SER A 89 -17.19 -2.97 11.85
C SER A 89 -18.12 -1.95 12.51
N ASN A 90 -19.08 -1.41 11.77
CA ASN A 90 -20.09 -0.50 12.33
C ASN A 90 -21.06 -1.21 13.30
N LEU A 91 -21.29 -2.51 13.15
CA LEU A 91 -22.06 -3.30 14.12
C LEU A 91 -21.27 -3.61 15.39
N LEU A 92 -19.95 -3.82 15.26
CA LEU A 92 -19.12 -4.30 16.37
C LEU A 92 -18.46 -3.17 17.17
N PHE A 93 -18.18 -2.02 16.53
CA PHE A 93 -17.38 -0.95 17.11
C PHE A 93 -18.05 0.41 16.98
N ASN A 94 -18.44 1.02 18.08
CA ASN A 94 -19.08 2.35 18.11
C ASN A 94 -18.19 3.46 17.50
N PHE A 95 -16.88 3.27 17.49
CA PHE A 95 -15.92 4.23 16.93
C PHE A 95 -15.66 4.06 15.42
N ALA A 96 -16.12 2.96 14.79
CA ALA A 96 -15.76 2.61 13.42
C ALA A 96 -16.13 3.73 12.44
N LYS A 97 -17.38 4.18 12.46
CA LYS A 97 -17.88 5.25 11.58
C LYS A 97 -17.08 6.54 11.70
N THR A 98 -16.75 6.95 12.93
CA THR A 98 -15.96 8.16 13.19
C THR A 98 -14.54 8.04 12.64
N GLN A 99 -13.91 6.89 12.82
CA GLN A 99 -12.56 6.66 12.32
C GLN A 99 -12.50 6.58 10.80
N VAL A 100 -13.46 5.92 10.15
CA VAL A 100 -13.58 5.86 8.69
C VAL A 100 -13.83 7.27 8.12
N SER A 101 -14.74 8.04 8.70
CA SER A 101 -15.00 9.43 8.29
C SER A 101 -13.75 10.31 8.43
N GLY A 102 -12.93 10.08 9.46
CA GLY A 102 -11.65 10.80 9.65
C GLY A 102 -10.65 10.55 8.52
N ILE A 103 -10.61 9.33 7.94
CA ILE A 103 -9.79 9.02 6.76
C ILE A 103 -10.26 9.83 5.55
N TYR A 104 -11.57 9.84 5.31
CA TYR A 104 -12.16 10.58 4.20
C TYR A 104 -12.09 12.11 4.35
N GLY A 105 -11.88 12.63 5.56
CA GLY A 105 -11.66 14.06 5.80
C GLY A 105 -10.51 14.65 4.99
N ASN A 106 -9.49 13.86 4.68
CA ASN A 106 -8.36 14.29 3.85
C ASN A 106 -8.76 14.61 2.39
N LYS A 107 -9.93 14.16 1.90
CA LYS A 107 -10.41 14.47 0.53
C LYS A 107 -10.73 15.94 0.31
N THR A 108 -11.05 16.68 1.35
CA THR A 108 -11.41 18.09 1.24
C THR A 108 -10.22 19.04 1.11
N ILE A 109 -9.00 18.52 1.28
CA ILE A 109 -7.76 19.30 1.31
C ILE A 109 -7.26 19.65 -0.10
N LEU A 110 -7.65 18.86 -1.13
CA LEU A 110 -7.19 19.04 -2.51
C LEU A 110 -8.33 18.72 -3.49
N ASN A 111 -8.20 19.21 -4.73
CA ASN A 111 -9.15 18.92 -5.80
C ASN A 111 -9.26 17.38 -6.03
N PRO A 112 -10.47 16.79 -6.03
CA PRO A 112 -10.65 15.35 -6.19
C PRO A 112 -10.04 14.76 -7.46
N TYR A 113 -10.01 15.50 -8.56
CA TYR A 113 -9.37 15.05 -9.81
C TYR A 113 -7.85 14.94 -9.66
N ILE A 114 -7.23 15.86 -8.91
CA ILE A 114 -5.79 15.79 -8.62
C ILE A 114 -5.52 14.59 -7.71
N ILE A 115 -6.34 14.37 -6.68
CA ILE A 115 -6.22 13.20 -5.81
C ILE A 115 -6.32 11.90 -6.63
N ALA A 116 -7.30 11.82 -7.54
CA ALA A 116 -7.48 10.67 -8.42
C ALA A 116 -6.23 10.38 -9.27
N LEU A 117 -5.63 11.42 -9.86
CA LEU A 117 -4.40 11.29 -10.66
C LEU A 117 -3.22 10.85 -9.79
N LEU A 118 -3.06 11.42 -8.59
CA LEU A 118 -1.99 11.04 -7.67
C LEU A 118 -2.12 9.59 -7.22
N LEU A 119 -3.32 9.16 -6.82
CA LEU A 119 -3.59 7.79 -6.38
C LEU A 119 -3.35 6.78 -7.51
N PHE A 120 -3.91 7.07 -8.70
CA PHE A 120 -3.89 6.11 -9.80
C PHE A 120 -2.51 5.96 -10.45
N PHE A 121 -1.80 7.08 -10.69
CA PHE A 121 -0.56 7.06 -11.47
C PHE A 121 0.71 7.08 -10.62
N ILE A 122 0.64 7.51 -9.36
CA ILE A 122 1.83 7.73 -8.55
C ILE A 122 1.78 6.91 -7.26
N ILE A 123 0.83 7.18 -6.38
CA ILE A 123 0.83 6.63 -5.01
C ILE A 123 0.65 5.11 -5.04
N GLY A 124 -0.43 4.60 -5.65
CA GLY A 124 -0.69 3.15 -5.74
C GLY A 124 0.45 2.37 -6.38
N PRO A 125 0.94 2.76 -7.59
CA PRO A 125 2.11 2.13 -8.19
C PRO A 125 3.38 2.19 -7.34
N ALA A 126 3.68 3.34 -6.76
CA ALA A 126 4.87 3.52 -5.92
C ALA A 126 4.81 2.65 -4.66
N GLU A 127 3.66 2.56 -4.01
CA GLU A 127 3.48 1.69 -2.86
C GLU A 127 3.67 0.22 -3.21
N GLU A 128 3.15 -0.26 -4.32
CA GLU A 128 3.37 -1.65 -4.75
C GLU A 128 4.84 -1.93 -5.04
N ILE A 129 5.55 -1.01 -5.68
CA ILE A 129 6.99 -1.17 -5.94
C ILE A 129 7.77 -1.22 -4.63
N PHE A 130 7.47 -0.35 -3.68
CA PHE A 130 8.13 -0.33 -2.38
C PHE A 130 7.75 -1.54 -1.52
N TRP A 131 6.45 -1.74 -1.25
CA TRP A 131 5.99 -2.75 -0.29
C TRP A 131 6.14 -4.19 -0.81
N ARG A 132 5.84 -4.45 -2.09
CA ARG A 132 5.92 -5.80 -2.68
C ARG A 132 7.26 -6.01 -3.36
N GLY A 133 7.69 -5.05 -4.15
CA GLY A 133 8.94 -5.14 -4.92
C GLY A 133 10.20 -5.07 -4.06
N PHE A 134 10.17 -4.41 -2.90
CA PHE A 134 11.33 -4.31 -2.03
C PHE A 134 11.11 -5.00 -0.67
N VAL A 135 10.12 -4.58 0.12
CA VAL A 135 9.93 -5.09 1.49
C VAL A 135 9.60 -6.57 1.48
N GLN A 136 8.53 -6.98 0.78
CA GLN A 136 8.11 -8.37 0.72
C GLN A 136 9.16 -9.24 0.02
N ASP A 137 9.75 -8.77 -1.07
CA ASP A 137 10.80 -9.50 -1.78
C ASP A 137 12.01 -9.76 -0.88
N THR A 138 12.48 -8.75 -0.15
CA THR A 138 13.61 -8.88 0.77
C THR A 138 13.32 -9.87 1.89
N LEU A 139 12.11 -9.82 2.47
CA LEU A 139 11.71 -10.75 3.53
C LEU A 139 11.49 -12.16 2.99
N SER A 140 10.95 -12.31 1.77
CA SER A 140 10.76 -13.61 1.13
C SER A 140 12.10 -14.28 0.81
N GLN A 141 13.12 -13.54 0.40
CA GLN A 141 14.45 -14.09 0.20
C GLN A 141 15.10 -14.57 1.50
N LYS A 142 14.76 -13.98 2.63
CA LYS A 142 15.33 -14.34 3.93
C LYS A 142 14.57 -15.47 4.63
N PHE A 143 13.24 -15.44 4.59
CA PHE A 143 12.37 -16.32 5.41
C PHE A 143 11.52 -17.29 4.57
N GLY A 144 11.67 -17.26 3.23
CA GLY A 144 10.81 -18.00 2.30
C GLY A 144 9.50 -17.28 2.01
N GLU A 145 8.85 -17.70 0.93
CA GLU A 145 7.71 -17.00 0.31
C GLU A 145 6.52 -16.79 1.25
N ASN A 146 6.18 -17.81 2.04
CA ASN A 146 5.04 -17.76 2.93
C ASN A 146 5.28 -16.79 4.11
N TRP A 147 6.41 -16.95 4.78
CA TRP A 147 6.73 -16.11 5.92
C TRP A 147 7.12 -14.70 5.51
N GLY A 148 7.77 -14.53 4.36
CA GLY A 148 8.06 -13.22 3.80
C GLY A 148 6.80 -12.42 3.47
N TRP A 149 5.81 -13.05 2.86
CA TRP A 149 4.49 -12.44 2.61
C TRP A 149 3.80 -12.01 3.91
N ILE A 150 3.69 -12.93 4.89
CA ILE A 150 3.04 -12.62 6.18
C ILE A 150 3.79 -11.51 6.91
N ALA A 151 5.11 -11.61 7.02
CA ALA A 151 5.94 -10.61 7.69
C ALA A 151 5.83 -9.23 7.02
N ALA A 152 5.86 -9.16 5.68
CA ALA A 152 5.68 -7.91 4.94
C ALA A 152 4.30 -7.30 5.17
N SER A 153 3.25 -8.12 5.22
CA SER A 153 1.89 -7.66 5.51
C SER A 153 1.75 -7.11 6.92
N LEU A 154 2.39 -7.76 7.90
CA LEU A 154 2.44 -7.26 9.28
C LEU A 154 3.23 -5.96 9.40
N VAL A 155 4.34 -5.81 8.67
CA VAL A 155 5.10 -4.56 8.64
C VAL A 155 4.29 -3.45 7.99
N TYR A 156 3.62 -3.72 6.85
CA TYR A 156 2.74 -2.76 6.18
C TYR A 156 1.62 -2.27 7.09
N GLY A 157 0.86 -3.19 7.68
CA GLY A 157 -0.16 -2.84 8.67
C GLY A 157 0.45 -2.11 9.88
N GLY A 158 1.60 -2.60 10.38
CA GLY A 158 2.28 -2.06 11.56
C GLY A 158 2.67 -0.58 11.42
N VAL A 159 3.13 -0.15 10.25
CA VAL A 159 3.42 1.29 9.98
C VAL A 159 2.15 2.14 10.12
N HIS A 160 0.98 1.61 9.78
CA HIS A 160 -0.29 2.34 9.88
C HIS A 160 -0.80 2.50 11.33
N ILE A 161 -0.22 1.79 12.31
CA ILE A 161 -0.53 2.02 13.74
C ILE A 161 -0.23 3.48 14.12
N PHE A 162 0.81 4.08 13.55
CA PHE A 162 1.19 5.46 13.81
C PHE A 162 0.18 6.50 13.29
N ALA A 163 -0.80 6.10 12.49
CA ALA A 163 -1.92 6.97 12.14
C ALA A 163 -2.94 7.16 13.29
N LEU A 164 -2.80 6.43 14.40
CA LEU A 164 -3.69 6.42 15.56
C LEU A 164 -5.17 6.16 15.18
N ASN A 165 -5.37 5.36 14.14
CA ASN A 165 -6.68 5.01 13.60
C ASN A 165 -6.75 3.50 13.41
N PHE A 166 -7.50 2.82 14.28
CA PHE A 166 -7.60 1.36 14.28
C PHE A 166 -8.22 0.82 12.98
N MET A 167 -9.20 1.53 12.41
CA MET A 167 -9.84 1.12 11.16
C MET A 167 -8.85 1.20 10.00
N LEU A 168 -7.98 2.21 9.96
CA LEU A 168 -6.92 2.33 8.97
C LEU A 168 -5.85 1.25 9.14
N PHE A 169 -5.46 0.94 10.37
CA PHE A 169 -4.54 -0.17 10.66
C PHE A 169 -5.10 -1.50 10.14
N MET A 170 -6.36 -1.81 10.45
CA MET A 170 -7.00 -3.05 9.98
C MET A 170 -7.14 -3.07 8.45
N ALA A 171 -7.49 -1.95 7.85
CA ALA A 171 -7.55 -1.79 6.40
C ALA A 171 -6.19 -2.08 5.76
N ALA A 172 -5.12 -1.48 6.26
CA ALA A 172 -3.77 -1.70 5.76
C ALA A 172 -3.33 -3.16 5.93
N LEU A 173 -3.65 -3.81 7.05
CA LEU A 173 -3.33 -5.22 7.26
C LEU A 173 -4.02 -6.12 6.23
N ILE A 174 -5.31 -5.89 5.96
CA ILE A 174 -6.09 -6.62 4.95
C ILE A 174 -5.48 -6.38 3.55
N CYS A 175 -5.20 -5.14 3.19
CA CYS A 175 -4.54 -4.77 1.93
C CYS A 175 -3.16 -5.41 1.80
N GLY A 176 -2.38 -5.41 2.88
CA GLY A 176 -1.07 -6.04 2.95
C GLY A 176 -1.12 -7.53 2.61
N LEU A 177 -2.05 -8.25 3.26
CA LEU A 177 -2.27 -9.68 3.00
C LEU A 177 -2.78 -9.93 1.58
N PHE A 178 -3.71 -9.12 1.11
CA PHE A 178 -4.36 -9.30 -0.19
C PHE A 178 -3.39 -9.07 -1.36
N TRP A 179 -2.82 -7.89 -1.48
CA TRP A 179 -1.87 -7.58 -2.57
C TRP A 179 -0.56 -8.34 -2.40
N GLY A 180 -0.12 -8.59 -1.16
CA GLY A 180 1.03 -9.43 -0.89
C GLY A 180 0.83 -10.87 -1.39
N TYR A 181 -0.39 -11.43 -1.26
CA TYR A 181 -0.74 -12.74 -1.82
C TYR A 181 -0.73 -12.72 -3.35
N ILE A 182 -1.28 -11.68 -3.97
CA ILE A 182 -1.25 -11.49 -5.43
C ILE A 182 0.20 -11.49 -5.93
N PHE A 183 1.06 -10.69 -5.32
CA PHE A 183 2.48 -10.65 -5.67
C PHE A 183 3.17 -12.01 -5.49
N LYS A 184 2.94 -12.69 -4.37
CA LYS A 184 3.45 -14.04 -4.13
C LYS A 184 2.99 -15.03 -5.21
N ARG A 185 1.72 -14.97 -5.63
CA ARG A 185 1.11 -15.90 -6.60
C ARG A 185 1.61 -15.68 -8.03
N TYR A 186 1.70 -14.42 -8.46
CA TYR A 186 2.00 -14.08 -9.86
C TYR A 186 3.45 -13.69 -10.08
N LYS A 187 4.24 -13.42 -9.05
CA LYS A 187 5.65 -12.99 -9.11
C LYS A 187 5.87 -11.76 -9.99
N SER A 188 4.83 -10.96 -10.20
CA SER A 188 4.81 -9.71 -10.95
C SER A 188 4.14 -8.63 -10.12
N LEU A 189 4.60 -7.40 -10.25
CA LEU A 189 4.01 -6.24 -9.59
C LEU A 189 2.74 -5.73 -10.30
N TRP A 190 2.59 -6.02 -11.61
CA TRP A 190 1.51 -5.47 -12.43
C TRP A 190 0.10 -5.76 -11.92
N PRO A 191 -0.26 -7.00 -11.52
CA PRO A 191 -1.60 -7.25 -11.00
C PRO A 191 -1.90 -6.45 -9.73
N GLY A 192 -0.91 -6.32 -8.83
CA GLY A 192 -1.00 -5.51 -7.62
C GLY A 192 -1.14 -4.02 -7.94
N ILE A 193 -0.28 -3.48 -8.79
CA ILE A 193 -0.30 -2.07 -9.23
C ILE A 193 -1.67 -1.70 -9.81
N ILE A 194 -2.19 -2.51 -10.74
CA ILE A 194 -3.50 -2.24 -11.37
C ILE A 194 -4.62 -2.35 -10.32
N SER A 195 -4.57 -3.37 -9.47
CA SER A 195 -5.56 -3.57 -8.42
C SER A 195 -5.58 -2.42 -7.41
N HIS A 196 -4.41 -2.01 -6.93
CA HIS A 196 -4.27 -0.94 -5.94
C HIS A 196 -4.74 0.41 -6.51
N ALA A 197 -4.23 0.79 -7.67
CA ALA A 197 -4.61 2.05 -8.33
C ALA A 197 -6.13 2.14 -8.59
N LEU A 198 -6.75 1.06 -9.07
CA LEU A 198 -8.19 1.01 -9.30
C LEU A 198 -8.99 1.00 -8.00
N TRP A 199 -8.53 0.27 -6.98
CA TRP A 199 -9.18 0.20 -5.69
C TRP A 199 -9.16 1.56 -4.99
N ASP A 200 -8.00 2.23 -4.94
CA ASP A 200 -7.87 3.58 -4.39
C ASP A 200 -8.81 4.58 -5.09
N LEU A 201 -8.80 4.59 -6.43
CA LEU A 201 -9.66 5.43 -7.21
C LEU A 201 -11.15 5.16 -6.88
N THR A 202 -11.52 3.89 -6.73
CA THR A 202 -12.89 3.49 -6.45
C THR A 202 -13.31 3.91 -5.05
N ILE A 203 -12.54 3.53 -4.02
CA ILE A 203 -12.94 3.74 -2.63
C ILE A 203 -12.80 5.20 -2.18
N PHE A 204 -11.81 5.93 -2.73
CA PHE A 204 -11.64 7.34 -2.36
C PHE A 204 -12.47 8.30 -3.20
N ILE A 205 -12.68 8.03 -4.49
CA ILE A 205 -13.23 9.02 -5.42
C ILE A 205 -14.60 8.60 -5.96
N LEU A 206 -14.69 7.39 -6.56
CA LEU A 206 -15.88 7.01 -7.32
C LEU A 206 -17.04 6.56 -6.43
N ILE A 207 -16.79 5.64 -5.51
CA ILE A 207 -17.80 4.98 -4.66
C ILE A 207 -17.26 4.86 -3.23
N PRO A 208 -17.17 5.97 -2.47
CA PRO A 208 -16.71 5.93 -1.08
C PRO A 208 -17.61 5.06 -0.20
N ILE A 209 -17.00 4.31 0.72
CA ILE A 209 -17.71 3.49 1.70
C ILE A 209 -17.87 4.32 2.99
N ASN A 210 -19.09 4.82 3.24
CA ASN A 210 -19.42 5.66 4.41
C ASN A 210 -20.30 4.89 5.39
#